data_96533f63ff98796e017b9f731d062e29
#
_entry.id   96533f63ff98796e017b9f731d062e29
#
_cell.length_a   1.000
_cell.length_b   1.000
_cell.length_c   1.000
_cell.angle_alpha   90.00
_cell.angle_beta   90.00
_cell.angle_gamma   90.00
#
_symmetry.space_group_name_H-M   'P 1'
#
loop_
_entity.id
_entity.type
_entity.pdbx_description
1 polymer ?
#
loop_
_entity_poly.entity_id
_entity_poly.type
_entity_poly.pdbx_seq_one_letter_code
_entity_poly.pdbx_strand_id
1 'polypeptide(L)'
;MACFTVTAATAIGVAVARHIVKHHEKKTAQIEVKDNQVDTLKTSKKLGILEIALFGGSFILAGEHVFHDEVTFTFPFLTAINEGEEAVITMLKEMGTVGVAMTLTIVAGWAIGLLIHRFVTKRKENKLAVK
;
A
#
# COMPACT_ATOMS: atom_id res chain seq x y z
N MET A 1 -5.80 5.69 19.26
CA MET A 1 -4.48 6.10 18.78
C MET A 1 -4.42 6.12 17.27
N ALA A 2 -3.44 6.71 16.58
CA ALA A 2 -3.56 7.07 15.15
C ALA A 2 -2.65 6.23 14.23
N CYS A 3 -2.46 4.93 14.50
CA CYS A 3 -1.56 4.05 13.73
C CYS A 3 -1.97 3.90 12.25
N PHE A 4 -3.27 4.05 11.93
CA PHE A 4 -3.79 4.01 10.55
C PHE A 4 -3.27 5.15 9.68
N THR A 5 -2.84 6.28 10.26
CA THR A 5 -2.36 7.46 9.52
C THR A 5 -1.06 7.17 8.77
N VAL A 6 -0.18 6.31 9.32
CA VAL A 6 1.08 5.90 8.68
C VAL A 6 0.78 5.10 7.42
N THR A 7 -0.14 4.15 7.50
CA THR A 7 -0.58 3.33 6.36
C THR A 7 -1.27 4.19 5.31
N ALA A 8 -2.13 5.14 5.72
CA ALA A 8 -2.79 6.07 4.82
C ALA A 8 -1.80 7.00 4.10
N ALA A 9 -0.83 7.58 4.83
CA ALA A 9 0.22 8.43 4.25
C ALA A 9 1.06 7.65 3.23
N THR A 10 1.41 6.40 3.55
CA THR A 10 2.13 5.51 2.63
C THR A 10 1.30 5.20 1.39
N ALA A 11 -0.02 4.97 1.53
CA ALA A 11 -0.93 4.75 0.42
C ALA A 11 -0.96 5.96 -0.53
N ILE A 12 -1.03 7.17 0.00
CA ILE A 12 -0.97 8.41 -0.79
C ILE A 12 0.37 8.50 -1.53
N GLY A 13 1.50 8.22 -0.87
CA GLY A 13 2.81 8.19 -1.51
C GLY A 13 2.88 7.19 -2.67
N VAL A 14 2.34 5.99 -2.50
CA VAL A 14 2.26 4.96 -3.55
C VAL A 14 1.33 5.39 -4.69
N ALA A 15 0.21 6.06 -4.40
CA ALA A 15 -0.70 6.59 -5.41
C ALA A 15 0.00 7.64 -6.30
N VAL A 16 0.75 8.56 -5.70
CA VAL A 16 1.56 9.57 -6.42
C VAL A 16 2.62 8.88 -7.27
N ALA A 17 3.39 7.96 -6.70
CA ALA A 17 4.41 7.20 -7.43
C ALA A 17 3.80 6.43 -8.62
N ARG A 18 2.65 5.77 -8.43
CA ARG A 18 1.91 5.10 -9.50
C ARG A 18 1.49 6.06 -10.60
N HIS A 19 1.03 7.26 -10.26
CA HIS A 19 0.64 8.26 -11.25
C HIS A 19 1.84 8.68 -12.12
N ILE A 20 3.00 8.92 -11.51
CA ILE A 20 4.25 9.26 -12.20
C ILE A 20 4.68 8.12 -13.13
N VAL A 21 4.72 6.88 -12.61
CA VAL A 21 5.09 5.69 -13.39
C VAL A 21 4.14 5.48 -14.57
N LYS A 22 2.84 5.63 -14.37
CA LYS A 22 1.84 5.52 -15.44
C LYS A 22 2.03 6.56 -16.53
N HIS A 23 2.44 7.77 -16.16
CA HIS A 23 2.74 8.83 -17.13
C HIS A 23 4.00 8.50 -17.94
N HIS A 24 5.04 7.97 -17.30
CA HIS A 24 6.26 7.51 -17.97
C HIS A 24 5.99 6.30 -18.87
N GLU A 25 5.25 5.29 -18.42
CA GLU A 25 4.88 4.12 -19.21
C GLU A 25 4.10 4.51 -20.49
N LYS A 26 3.23 5.53 -20.42
CA LYS A 26 2.53 6.05 -21.61
C LYS A 26 3.47 6.69 -22.62
N LYS A 27 4.48 7.45 -22.17
CA LYS A 27 5.48 8.06 -23.05
C LYS A 27 6.36 7.02 -23.74
N THR A 28 6.79 6.00 -23.00
CA THR A 28 7.66 4.93 -23.53
C THR A 28 6.91 4.02 -24.49
N ALA A 29 5.62 3.72 -24.22
CA ALA A 29 4.79 2.89 -25.09
C ALA A 29 4.52 3.54 -26.47
N GLN A 30 4.71 4.84 -26.63
CA GLN A 30 4.63 5.52 -27.93
C GLN A 30 5.90 5.33 -28.78
N ILE A 31 7.00 4.89 -28.16
CA ILE A 31 8.31 4.72 -28.82
C ILE A 31 8.58 3.26 -29.19
N GLU A 32 8.01 2.30 -28.45
CA GLU A 32 8.19 0.86 -28.66
C GLU A 32 6.93 0.16 -29.19
N VAL A 33 6.65 0.35 -30.47
CA VAL A 33 5.83 -0.59 -31.25
C VAL A 33 6.79 -1.59 -31.89
N LYS A 34 7.33 -2.52 -31.14
CA LYS A 34 7.84 -3.84 -31.56
C LYS A 34 8.65 -4.49 -30.44
N ASP A 35 8.05 -5.34 -29.68
CA ASP A 35 8.64 -6.67 -29.41
C ASP A 35 7.68 -7.51 -28.56
N ASN A 36 7.68 -8.82 -28.81
CA ASN A 36 6.94 -9.85 -28.12
C ASN A 36 7.21 -9.78 -26.61
N GLN A 37 6.38 -9.10 -25.83
CA GLN A 37 6.46 -9.12 -24.37
C GLN A 37 5.37 -10.00 -23.78
N VAL A 38 5.84 -11.18 -23.39
CA VAL A 38 5.33 -12.01 -22.30
C VAL A 38 4.71 -11.14 -21.21
N ASP A 39 3.48 -11.49 -20.81
CA ASP A 39 2.61 -10.86 -19.82
C ASP A 39 3.29 -10.52 -18.48
N THR A 40 4.27 -9.64 -18.46
CA THR A 40 4.73 -9.00 -17.23
C THR A 40 3.74 -7.91 -16.88
N LEU A 41 2.97 -8.10 -15.82
CA LEU A 41 2.11 -7.07 -15.27
C LEU A 41 2.87 -5.73 -15.25
N LYS A 42 2.36 -4.71 -15.96
CA LYS A 42 2.94 -3.37 -15.97
C LYS A 42 3.17 -2.88 -14.54
N THR A 43 4.26 -2.16 -14.31
CA THR A 43 4.64 -1.68 -12.96
C THR A 43 3.52 -0.86 -12.33
N SER A 44 2.79 -0.06 -13.12
CA SER A 44 1.63 0.69 -12.64
C SER A 44 0.49 -0.20 -12.12
N LYS A 45 0.28 -1.39 -12.68
CA LYS A 45 -0.71 -2.36 -12.16
C LYS A 45 -0.25 -2.98 -10.83
N LYS A 46 1.04 -3.29 -10.69
CA LYS A 46 1.61 -3.83 -9.43
C LYS A 46 1.49 -2.81 -8.30
N LEU A 47 1.81 -1.55 -8.56
CA LEU A 47 1.62 -0.45 -7.60
C LEU A 47 0.15 -0.22 -7.28
N GLY A 48 -0.77 -0.42 -8.24
CA GLY A 48 -2.20 -0.31 -7.99
C GLY A 48 -2.73 -1.35 -7.01
N ILE A 49 -2.21 -2.56 -7.03
CA ILE A 49 -2.58 -3.60 -6.05
C ILE A 49 -2.09 -3.21 -4.66
N LEU A 50 -0.86 -2.70 -4.54
CA LEU A 50 -0.31 -2.21 -3.27
C LEU A 50 -1.11 -1.04 -2.72
N GLU A 51 -1.47 -0.08 -3.57
CA GLU A 51 -2.30 1.08 -3.23
C GLU A 51 -3.65 0.65 -2.63
N ILE A 52 -4.35 -0.28 -3.29
CA ILE A 52 -5.64 -0.81 -2.80
C ILE A 52 -5.46 -1.53 -1.47
N ALA A 53 -4.40 -2.32 -1.31
CA ALA A 53 -4.12 -3.03 -0.07
C ALA A 53 -3.82 -2.06 1.10
N LEU A 54 -3.06 -1.00 0.85
CA LEU A 54 -2.74 0.02 1.84
C LEU A 54 -3.98 0.86 2.22
N PHE A 55 -4.78 1.31 1.25
CA PHE A 55 -6.01 2.04 1.54
C PHE A 55 -7.04 1.16 2.25
N GLY A 56 -7.22 -0.09 1.80
CA GLY A 56 -8.13 -1.04 2.45
C GLY A 56 -7.72 -1.35 3.89
N GLY A 57 -6.43 -1.61 4.12
CA GLY A 57 -5.88 -1.83 5.46
C GLY A 57 -6.03 -0.58 6.35
N SER A 58 -5.74 0.61 5.82
CA SER A 58 -5.92 1.86 6.54
C SER A 58 -7.37 2.11 6.91
N PHE A 59 -8.31 1.81 6.01
CA PHE A 59 -9.74 1.99 6.26
C PHE A 59 -10.27 1.06 7.35
N ILE A 60 -9.83 -0.21 7.35
CA ILE A 60 -10.20 -1.18 8.39
C ILE A 60 -9.65 -0.73 9.74
N LEU A 61 -8.38 -0.31 9.81
CA LEU A 61 -7.75 0.20 11.03
C LEU A 61 -8.43 1.47 11.53
N ALA A 62 -8.80 2.39 10.64
CA ALA A 62 -9.54 3.60 11.02
C ALA A 62 -10.92 3.24 11.63
N GLY A 63 -11.61 2.26 11.06
CA GLY A 63 -12.86 1.74 11.61
C GLY A 63 -12.68 1.18 13.02
N GLU A 64 -11.63 0.40 13.26
CA GLU A 64 -11.30 -0.14 14.57
C GLU A 64 -11.06 0.98 15.61
N HIS A 65 -10.31 2.02 15.24
CA HIS A 65 -10.07 3.17 16.11
C HIS A 65 -11.34 3.99 16.42
N VAL A 66 -12.28 4.06 15.48
CA VAL A 66 -13.60 4.68 15.72
C VAL A 66 -14.41 3.83 16.72
N PHE A 67 -14.37 2.50 16.61
CA PHE A 67 -15.07 1.61 17.55
C PHE A 67 -14.51 1.66 18.99
N HIS A 68 -13.24 2.03 19.14
CA HIS A 68 -12.58 2.19 20.44
C HIS A 68 -12.60 3.63 20.96
N ASP A 69 -13.42 4.53 20.37
CA ASP A 69 -13.56 5.95 20.74
C ASP A 69 -12.23 6.76 20.71
N GLU A 70 -11.23 6.26 19.98
CA GLU A 70 -9.92 6.91 19.82
C GLU A 70 -9.93 8.01 18.75
N VAL A 71 -10.92 7.99 17.86
CA VAL A 71 -11.13 8.95 16.78
C VAL A 71 -12.57 9.47 16.87
N THR A 72 -12.74 10.79 16.95
CA THR A 72 -14.04 11.46 16.95
C THR A 72 -14.29 12.17 15.63
N PHE A 73 -15.56 12.30 15.23
CA PHE A 73 -15.94 13.08 14.04
C PHE A 73 -15.95 14.60 14.29
N THR A 74 -15.71 15.03 15.53
CA THR A 74 -15.62 16.45 15.91
C THR A 74 -14.14 16.85 16.03
N PHE A 75 -13.85 18.12 15.74
CA PHE A 75 -12.49 18.65 15.92
C PHE A 75 -12.16 18.80 17.42
N PRO A 76 -10.95 18.41 17.89
CA PRO A 76 -9.89 17.72 17.17
C PRO A 76 -10.23 16.24 16.99
N PHE A 77 -10.02 15.70 15.78
CA PHE A 77 -10.42 14.32 15.38
C PHE A 77 -9.76 13.20 16.18
N LEU A 78 -8.67 13.51 16.90
CA LEU A 78 -7.91 12.57 17.72
C LEU A 78 -8.14 12.88 19.19
N THR A 79 -8.71 11.94 19.95
CA THR A 79 -8.99 12.13 21.39
C THR A 79 -7.73 12.38 22.21
N ALA A 80 -6.61 11.79 21.84
CA ALA A 80 -5.30 11.98 22.51
C ALA A 80 -4.89 13.46 22.60
N ILE A 81 -5.32 14.32 21.68
CA ILE A 81 -5.00 15.77 21.72
C ILE A 81 -5.70 16.45 22.91
N ASN A 82 -6.88 15.95 23.32
CA ASN A 82 -7.64 16.49 24.44
C ASN A 82 -7.18 15.93 25.80
N GLU A 83 -6.49 14.77 25.80
CA GLU A 83 -6.04 14.08 27.02
C GLU A 83 -4.71 14.59 27.57
N GLY A 84 -3.99 15.44 26.81
CA GLY A 84 -2.76 16.09 27.24
C GLY A 84 -1.49 15.57 26.56
N GLU A 85 -0.36 16.15 26.95
CA GLU A 85 0.93 15.96 26.28
C GLU A 85 1.43 14.51 26.34
N GLU A 86 1.24 13.82 27.46
CA GLU A 86 1.64 12.41 27.61
C GLU A 86 0.89 11.47 26.65
N ALA A 87 -0.41 11.73 26.46
CA ALA A 87 -1.24 10.95 25.52
C ALA A 87 -0.80 11.18 24.07
N VAL A 88 -0.43 12.40 23.72
CA VAL A 88 0.10 12.74 22.38
C VAL A 88 1.46 12.04 22.14
N ILE A 89 2.36 12.03 23.13
CA ILE A 89 3.66 11.33 23.02
C ILE A 89 3.45 9.83 22.83
N THR A 90 2.54 9.23 23.59
CA THR A 90 2.20 7.80 23.47
C THR A 90 1.62 7.49 22.09
N MET A 91 0.70 8.31 21.60
CA MET A 91 0.15 8.21 20.26
C MET A 91 1.23 8.25 19.18
N LEU A 92 2.16 9.20 19.23
CA LEU A 92 3.27 9.32 18.28
C LEU A 92 4.20 8.10 18.33
N LYS A 93 4.47 7.57 19.52
CA LYS A 93 5.28 6.37 19.70
C LYS A 93 4.62 5.14 19.09
N GLU A 94 3.32 4.99 19.23
CA GLU A 94 2.55 3.90 18.62
C GLU A 94 2.45 4.06 17.10
N MET A 95 2.29 5.26 16.58
CA MET A 95 2.37 5.52 15.14
C MET A 95 3.73 5.09 14.58
N GLY A 96 4.83 5.43 15.27
CA GLY A 96 6.18 5.08 14.84
C GLY A 96 6.53 3.59 14.98
N THR A 97 5.87 2.86 15.86
CA THR A 97 6.14 1.42 16.08
C THR A 97 5.09 0.55 15.39
N VAL A 98 3.86 0.58 15.89
CA VAL A 98 2.77 -0.29 15.41
C VAL A 98 2.35 0.10 13.98
N GLY A 99 2.18 1.40 13.70
CA GLY A 99 1.80 1.88 12.38
C GLY A 99 2.83 1.52 11.31
N VAL A 100 4.12 1.65 11.61
CA VAL A 100 5.20 1.25 10.69
C VAL A 100 5.24 -0.26 10.52
N ALA A 101 5.15 -1.04 11.61
CA ALA A 101 5.14 -2.51 11.53
C ALA A 101 3.99 -3.05 10.67
N MET A 102 2.77 -2.51 10.83
CA MET A 102 1.61 -2.87 10.01
C MET A 102 1.82 -2.53 8.53
N THR A 103 2.34 -1.35 8.24
CA THR A 103 2.66 -0.92 6.88
C THR A 103 3.68 -1.86 6.23
N LEU A 104 4.75 -2.22 6.96
CA LEU A 104 5.76 -3.16 6.48
C LEU A 104 5.18 -4.55 6.22
N THR A 105 4.26 -5.02 7.05
CA THR A 105 3.57 -6.31 6.85
C THR A 105 2.78 -6.32 5.55
N ILE A 106 2.04 -5.25 5.24
CA ILE A 106 1.29 -5.13 3.98
C ILE A 106 2.23 -5.13 2.78
N VAL A 107 3.32 -4.36 2.85
CA VAL A 107 4.33 -4.30 1.77
C VAL A 107 5.02 -5.66 1.57
N ALA A 108 5.38 -6.35 2.65
CA ALA A 108 5.98 -7.69 2.58
C ALA A 108 5.01 -8.70 1.95
N GLY A 109 3.74 -8.72 2.37
CA GLY A 109 2.70 -9.57 1.78
C GLY A 109 2.52 -9.32 0.28
N TRP A 110 2.51 -8.06 -0.14
CA TRP A 110 2.47 -7.68 -1.56
C TRP A 110 3.71 -8.18 -2.32
N ALA A 111 4.92 -8.02 -1.77
CA ALA A 111 6.15 -8.47 -2.41
C ALA A 111 6.17 -10.00 -2.58
N ILE A 112 5.75 -10.74 -1.54
CA ILE A 112 5.63 -12.21 -1.60
C ILE A 112 4.61 -12.61 -2.67
N GLY A 113 3.45 -11.95 -2.73
CA GLY A 113 2.43 -12.19 -3.75
C GLY A 113 2.96 -12.00 -5.18
N LEU A 114 3.78 -10.96 -5.42
CA LEU A 114 4.44 -10.75 -6.70
C LEU A 114 5.46 -11.85 -7.04
N LEU A 115 6.22 -12.32 -6.05
CA LEU A 115 7.17 -13.41 -6.25
C LEU A 115 6.44 -14.71 -6.64
N ILE A 116 5.39 -15.07 -5.91
CA ILE A 116 4.56 -16.24 -6.21
C ILE A 116 3.98 -16.14 -7.63
N HIS A 117 3.42 -14.97 -7.99
CA HIS A 117 2.89 -14.73 -9.34
C HIS A 117 3.95 -14.97 -10.42
N ARG A 118 5.18 -14.45 -10.22
CA ARG A 118 6.29 -14.68 -11.15
C ARG A 118 6.66 -16.15 -11.28
N PHE A 119 6.72 -16.89 -10.17
CA PHE A 119 7.04 -18.32 -10.19
C PHE A 119 5.97 -19.14 -10.92
N VAL A 120 4.70 -18.84 -10.67
CA VAL A 120 3.58 -19.54 -11.32
C VAL A 120 3.55 -19.26 -12.82
N THR A 121 3.80 -18.02 -13.24
CA THR A 121 3.83 -17.65 -14.67
C THR A 121 4.97 -18.36 -15.39
N LYS A 122 6.19 -18.35 -14.85
CA LYS A 122 7.34 -19.07 -15.41
C LYS A 122 7.08 -20.57 -15.54
N ARG A 123 6.42 -21.19 -14.55
CA ARG A 123 6.07 -22.62 -14.63
C ARG A 123 5.08 -22.94 -15.75
N LYS A 124 4.14 -22.04 -16.02
CA LYS A 124 3.18 -22.20 -17.13
C LYS A 124 3.88 -22.10 -18.49
N GLU A 125 4.78 -21.14 -18.65
CA GLU A 125 5.56 -20.97 -19.89
C GLU A 125 6.42 -22.21 -20.19
N ASN A 126 7.15 -22.73 -19.21
CA ASN A 126 7.95 -23.92 -19.39
C ASN A 126 7.12 -25.17 -19.75
N LYS A 127 5.88 -25.28 -19.28
CA LYS A 127 4.98 -26.38 -19.64
C LYS A 127 4.43 -26.26 -21.07
N LEU A 128 4.29 -25.03 -21.58
CA LEU A 128 3.83 -24.79 -22.96
C LEU A 128 4.96 -24.96 -23.98
N ALA A 129 6.20 -24.71 -23.58
CA ALA A 129 7.39 -24.86 -24.44
C ALA A 129 7.83 -26.33 -24.63
N VAL A 130 7.35 -27.25 -23.79
CA VAL A 130 7.70 -28.72 -23.85
C VAL A 130 6.62 -29.54 -24.60
N LYS A 131 5.55 -28.90 -25.11
CA LYS A 131 4.49 -29.55 -25.86
C LYS A 131 4.53 -29.13 -27.33
#